data_cb6fcdba96cf8ff831e0f701885e39cb
#
_entry.id   cb6fcdba96cf8ff831e0f701885e39cb
#
_cell.length_a   1.000
_cell.length_b   1.000
_cell.length_c   1.000
_cell.angle_alpha   90.00
_cell.angle_beta   90.00
_cell.angle_gamma   90.00
#
_symmetry.space_group_name_H-M   'P 1'
#
loop_
_entity.id
_entity.type
_entity.pdbx_description
1 polymer ?
#
loop_
_entity_poly.entity_id
_entity_poly.type
_entity_poly.pdbx_seq_one_letter_code
_entity_poly.pdbx_strand_id
1 'polypeptide(L)'
;MRVLFVCTGNAHRSPLAEALLKKLRPDLEVESAGLHVAIPISEEAKKYLAREDATRYLKKTPENLNNKQVNEYDLIVAMEQRHKNAIMIRCPECENKIVVWNVEDPYFLPSKEAEKVYRQIKEKVAELARSL
;
A
#
# COMPACT_ATOMS: atom_id res chain seq x y z
N MET A 1 7.02 -15.07 -3.34
CA MET A 1 6.48 -13.94 -4.15
C MET A 1 6.68 -12.64 -3.42
N ARG A 2 7.08 -11.60 -4.12
CA ARG A 2 7.31 -10.26 -3.58
C ARG A 2 6.27 -9.28 -4.09
N VAL A 3 5.58 -8.59 -3.18
CA VAL A 3 4.49 -7.65 -3.49
C VAL A 3 4.86 -6.25 -2.98
N LEU A 4 4.65 -5.24 -3.80
CA LEU A 4 4.90 -3.84 -3.44
C LEU A 4 3.60 -3.04 -3.57
N PHE A 5 3.22 -2.33 -2.50
CA PHE A 5 2.11 -1.37 -2.54
C PHE A 5 2.66 0.04 -2.67
N VAL A 6 2.09 0.84 -3.56
CA VAL A 6 2.57 2.20 -3.82
C VAL A 6 1.42 3.21 -3.73
N CYS A 7 1.64 4.26 -2.95
CA CYS A 7 0.72 5.39 -2.87
C CYS A 7 1.52 6.70 -2.92
N THR A 8 0.93 7.82 -2.54
CA THR A 8 1.63 9.10 -2.61
C THR A 8 2.69 9.25 -1.53
N GLY A 9 2.30 9.20 -0.26
CA GLY A 9 3.19 9.52 0.86
C GLY A 9 3.70 8.33 1.66
N ASN A 10 3.24 7.13 1.37
CA ASN A 10 3.52 5.94 2.17
C ASN A 10 3.15 6.17 3.66
N ALA A 11 2.08 6.92 3.88
CA ALA A 11 1.64 7.30 5.22
C ALA A 11 0.26 6.74 5.59
N HIS A 12 -0.59 6.40 4.60
CA HIS A 12 -1.95 5.91 4.82
C HIS A 12 -2.22 4.61 4.09
N ARG A 13 -2.45 4.70 2.76
CA ARG A 13 -2.98 3.59 1.96
C ARG A 13 -2.02 2.41 1.84
N SER A 14 -0.80 2.67 1.40
CA SER A 14 0.14 1.58 1.13
C SER A 14 0.67 0.89 2.39
N PRO A 15 1.00 1.61 3.49
CA PRO A 15 1.43 0.90 4.69
C PRO A 15 0.29 0.13 5.36
N LEU A 16 -0.95 0.61 5.24
CA LEU A 16 -2.12 -0.12 5.73
C LEU A 16 -2.27 -1.45 4.97
N ALA A 17 -2.21 -1.39 3.63
CA ALA A 17 -2.31 -2.58 2.80
C ALA A 17 -1.19 -3.57 3.08
N GLU A 18 0.03 -3.05 3.24
CA GLU A 18 1.19 -3.89 3.57
C GLU A 18 0.97 -4.66 4.86
N ALA A 19 0.55 -3.98 5.92
CA ALA A 19 0.34 -4.60 7.23
C ALA A 19 -0.75 -5.67 7.17
N LEU A 20 -1.85 -5.37 6.50
CA LEU A 20 -2.97 -6.31 6.40
C LEU A 20 -2.60 -7.55 5.59
N LEU A 21 -1.86 -7.39 4.49
CA LEU A 21 -1.45 -8.55 3.70
C LEU A 21 -0.42 -9.41 4.42
N LYS A 22 0.53 -8.79 5.12
CA LYS A 22 1.51 -9.53 5.93
C LYS A 22 0.81 -10.41 6.96
N LYS A 23 -0.24 -9.90 7.58
CA LYS A 23 -0.99 -10.67 8.56
C LYS A 23 -1.67 -11.88 7.93
N LEU A 24 -2.29 -11.70 6.77
CA LEU A 24 -3.03 -12.77 6.09
C LEU A 24 -2.12 -13.78 5.38
N ARG A 25 -0.99 -13.32 4.88
CA ARG A 25 -0.10 -14.16 4.07
C ARG A 25 1.35 -13.98 4.54
N PRO A 26 1.72 -14.57 5.67
CA PRO A 26 3.09 -14.46 6.20
C PRO A 26 4.14 -15.12 5.31
N ASP A 27 3.72 -15.91 4.34
CA ASP A 27 4.60 -16.54 3.36
C ASP A 27 5.09 -15.59 2.26
N LEU A 28 4.43 -14.43 2.09
CA LEU A 28 4.79 -13.45 1.07
C LEU A 28 5.75 -12.41 1.61
N GLU A 29 6.62 -11.88 0.73
CA GLU A 29 7.43 -10.71 1.06
C GLU A 29 6.65 -9.48 0.61
N VAL A 30 6.16 -8.69 1.56
CA VAL A 30 5.31 -7.53 1.28
C VAL A 30 6.00 -6.26 1.73
N GLU A 31 6.04 -5.26 0.85
CA GLU A 31 6.63 -3.96 1.15
C GLU A 31 5.73 -2.86 0.60
N SER A 32 6.03 -1.62 0.98
CA SER A 32 5.31 -0.47 0.47
C SER A 32 6.24 0.73 0.30
N ALA A 33 5.83 1.67 -0.55
CA ALA A 33 6.60 2.88 -0.81
C ALA A 33 5.68 4.00 -1.27
N GLY A 34 6.19 5.22 -1.26
CA GLY A 34 5.48 6.40 -1.72
C GLY A 34 6.29 7.21 -2.71
N LEU A 35 5.59 8.04 -3.48
CA LEU A 35 6.23 8.92 -4.44
C LEU A 35 6.87 10.14 -3.77
N HIS A 36 6.23 10.66 -2.72
CA HIS A 36 6.67 11.86 -2.00
C HIS A 36 6.49 11.64 -0.51
N VAL A 37 7.53 11.15 0.14
CA VAL A 37 7.50 10.94 1.59
C VAL A 37 7.72 12.27 2.29
N ALA A 38 6.74 12.73 3.06
CA ALA A 38 6.77 14.04 3.71
C ALA A 38 6.33 14.01 5.17
N ILE A 39 5.48 13.07 5.56
CA ILE A 39 4.92 12.99 6.92
C ILE A 39 5.04 11.57 7.46
N PRO A 40 5.00 11.39 8.79
CA PRO A 40 5.02 10.04 9.37
C PRO A 40 3.73 9.29 9.08
N ILE A 41 3.73 8.00 9.41
CA ILE A 41 2.54 7.16 9.20
C ILE A 41 1.37 7.72 10.01
N SER A 42 0.20 7.75 9.40
CA SER A 42 -1.02 8.33 9.94
C SER A 42 -1.46 7.66 11.24
N GLU A 43 -1.81 8.47 12.25
CA GLU A 43 -2.35 7.95 13.49
C GLU A 43 -3.69 7.25 13.29
N GLU A 44 -4.51 7.73 12.34
CA GLU A 44 -5.79 7.08 12.02
C GLU A 44 -5.57 5.70 11.41
N ALA A 45 -4.58 5.57 10.54
CA ALA A 45 -4.23 4.26 9.97
C ALA A 45 -3.75 3.32 11.08
N LYS A 46 -2.95 3.82 12.01
CA LYS A 46 -2.48 3.02 13.16
C LYS A 46 -3.65 2.53 14.01
N LYS A 47 -4.63 3.41 14.27
CA LYS A 47 -5.82 3.05 15.05
C LYS A 47 -6.66 1.98 14.34
N TYR A 48 -6.80 2.12 13.03
CA TYR A 48 -7.52 1.11 12.25
C TYR A 48 -6.84 -0.26 12.33
N LEU A 49 -5.51 -0.27 12.16
CA LEU A 49 -4.75 -1.52 12.25
C LEU A 49 -4.81 -2.14 13.65
N ALA A 50 -4.88 -1.32 14.71
CA ALA A 50 -5.04 -1.83 16.07
C ALA A 50 -6.36 -2.57 16.22
N ARG A 51 -7.44 -2.05 15.64
CA ARG A 51 -8.75 -2.72 15.66
C ARG A 51 -8.74 -4.01 14.85
N GLU A 52 -7.88 -4.11 13.85
CA GLU A 52 -7.74 -5.30 13.01
C GLU A 52 -6.69 -6.28 13.55
N ASP A 53 -6.13 -5.98 14.72
CA ASP A 53 -5.05 -6.80 15.32
C ASP A 53 -3.88 -6.98 14.36
N ALA A 54 -3.48 -5.89 13.70
CA ALA A 54 -2.42 -5.90 12.68
C ALA A 54 -1.30 -4.91 12.97
N THR A 55 -1.28 -4.28 14.15
CA THR A 55 -0.29 -3.26 14.48
C THR A 55 1.14 -3.76 14.34
N ARG A 56 1.42 -4.98 14.73
CA ARG A 56 2.78 -5.53 14.72
C ARG A 56 3.35 -5.70 13.31
N TYR A 57 2.49 -5.68 12.30
CA TYR A 57 2.91 -5.83 10.90
C TYR A 57 3.18 -4.50 10.22
N LEU A 58 2.89 -3.40 10.90
CA LEU A 58 3.06 -2.06 10.33
C LEU A 58 4.53 -1.66 10.34
N LYS A 59 5.00 -1.14 9.20
CA LYS A 59 6.34 -0.57 9.11
C LYS A 59 6.50 0.62 10.04
N LYS A 60 7.73 0.92 10.45
CA LYS A 60 8.00 2.01 11.39
C LYS A 60 7.98 3.38 10.75
N THR A 61 8.50 3.49 9.53
CA THR A 61 8.63 4.78 8.84
C THR A 61 8.29 4.64 7.37
N PRO A 62 7.79 5.73 6.75
CA PRO A 62 7.57 5.74 5.31
C PRO A 62 8.88 5.58 4.54
N GLU A 63 8.78 5.02 3.35
CA GLU A 63 9.91 4.85 2.44
C GLU A 63 9.59 5.40 1.07
N ASN A 64 10.57 5.99 0.43
CA ASN A 64 10.42 6.53 -0.92
C ASN A 64 10.59 5.44 -1.96
N LEU A 65 9.81 5.52 -3.04
CA LEU A 65 9.89 4.57 -4.14
C LEU A 65 11.31 4.49 -4.74
N ASN A 66 12.06 5.60 -4.68
CA ASN A 66 13.44 5.62 -5.18
C ASN A 66 14.36 4.63 -4.47
N ASN A 67 13.98 4.18 -3.27
CA ASN A 67 14.77 3.22 -2.51
C ASN A 67 14.40 1.77 -2.82
N LYS A 68 13.49 1.55 -3.78
CA LYS A 68 13.01 0.21 -4.13
C LYS A 68 13.47 -0.17 -5.53
N GLN A 69 13.80 -1.44 -5.70
CA GLN A 69 14.13 -2.02 -7.01
C GLN A 69 12.83 -2.57 -7.60
N VAL A 70 12.05 -1.71 -8.27
CA VAL A 70 10.69 -2.06 -8.70
C VAL A 70 10.63 -3.27 -9.63
N ASN A 71 11.69 -3.51 -10.41
CA ASN A 71 11.75 -4.67 -11.31
C ASN A 71 11.89 -6.00 -10.59
N GLU A 72 12.22 -6.01 -9.30
CA GLU A 72 12.40 -7.23 -8.52
C GLU A 72 11.11 -7.75 -7.88
N TYR A 73 10.02 -6.98 -7.95
CA TYR A 73 8.74 -7.42 -7.39
C TYR A 73 7.95 -8.22 -8.41
N ASP A 74 7.19 -9.21 -7.92
CA ASP A 74 6.34 -10.03 -8.77
C ASP A 74 5.00 -9.37 -9.04
N LEU A 75 4.54 -8.54 -8.11
CA LEU A 75 3.29 -7.80 -8.23
C LEU A 75 3.46 -6.43 -7.59
N ILE A 76 3.00 -5.40 -8.29
CA ILE A 76 3.00 -4.03 -7.79
C ILE A 76 1.57 -3.52 -7.80
N VAL A 77 1.07 -3.08 -6.64
CA VAL A 77 -0.28 -2.54 -6.50
C VAL A 77 -0.18 -1.04 -6.34
N ALA A 78 -0.66 -0.30 -7.33
CA ALA A 78 -0.71 1.16 -7.31
C ALA A 78 -2.10 1.59 -6.84
N MET A 79 -2.16 2.48 -5.88
CA MET A 79 -3.44 2.93 -5.34
C MET A 79 -4.21 3.79 -6.32
N GLU A 80 -3.53 4.49 -7.23
CA GLU A 80 -4.15 5.31 -8.27
C GLU A 80 -3.35 5.21 -9.57
N GLN A 81 -3.99 5.60 -10.67
CA GLN A 81 -3.34 5.56 -11.98
C GLN A 81 -2.05 6.38 -12.03
N ARG A 82 -2.01 7.54 -11.37
CA ARG A 82 -0.79 8.37 -11.34
C ARG A 82 0.39 7.67 -10.67
N HIS A 83 0.12 6.77 -9.74
CA HIS A 83 1.17 5.97 -9.11
C HIS A 83 1.73 4.95 -10.10
N LYS A 84 0.86 4.30 -10.88
CA LYS A 84 1.29 3.39 -11.94
C LYS A 84 2.16 4.14 -12.96
N ASN A 85 1.72 5.34 -13.36
CA ASN A 85 2.47 6.14 -14.34
C ASN A 85 3.88 6.45 -13.84
N ALA A 86 4.01 6.81 -12.57
CA ALA A 86 5.31 7.10 -11.98
C ALA A 86 6.20 5.86 -11.93
N ILE A 87 5.64 4.70 -11.61
CA ILE A 87 6.39 3.44 -11.60
C ILE A 87 6.89 3.12 -13.00
N MET A 88 6.05 3.30 -14.01
CA MET A 88 6.38 2.98 -15.40
C MET A 88 7.47 3.88 -15.98
N ILE A 89 7.61 5.10 -15.50
CA ILE A 89 8.73 5.97 -15.89
C ILE A 89 10.05 5.30 -15.50
N ARG A 90 10.09 4.63 -14.37
CA ARG A 90 11.29 3.95 -13.87
C ARG A 90 11.46 2.55 -14.44
N CYS A 91 10.36 1.89 -14.76
CA CYS A 91 10.38 0.51 -15.21
C CYS A 91 9.25 0.28 -16.22
N PRO A 92 9.44 0.71 -17.50
CA PRO A 92 8.42 0.50 -18.53
C PRO A 92 8.03 -0.96 -18.70
N GLU A 93 8.98 -1.89 -18.53
CA GLU A 93 8.74 -3.32 -18.64
C GLU A 93 7.93 -3.90 -17.49
N CYS A 94 7.67 -3.13 -16.44
CA CYS A 94 6.90 -3.58 -15.29
C CYS A 94 5.39 -3.54 -15.53
N GLU A 95 4.93 -2.98 -16.64
CA GLU A 95 3.49 -2.75 -16.88
C GLU A 95 2.62 -3.97 -16.61
N ASN A 96 3.07 -5.14 -17.05
CA ASN A 96 2.28 -6.37 -16.94
C ASN A 96 2.05 -6.84 -15.50
N LYS A 97 2.81 -6.32 -14.55
CA LYS A 97 2.70 -6.72 -13.15
C LYS A 97 2.19 -5.61 -12.25
N ILE A 98 1.73 -4.49 -12.82
CA ILE A 98 1.15 -3.39 -12.06
C ILE A 98 -0.37 -3.44 -12.14
N VAL A 99 -1.01 -3.45 -10.97
CA VAL A 99 -2.47 -3.39 -10.83
C VAL A 99 -2.84 -2.05 -10.21
N VAL A 100 -3.90 -1.42 -10.68
CA VAL A 100 -4.40 -0.15 -10.12
C VAL A 100 -5.69 -0.42 -9.35
N TRP A 101 -5.72 -0.02 -8.08
CA TRP A 101 -6.87 -0.25 -7.21
C TRP A 101 -7.91 0.88 -7.22
N ASN A 102 -7.52 2.09 -7.65
CA ASN A 102 -8.41 3.26 -7.65
C ASN A 102 -8.96 3.59 -6.26
N VAL A 103 -8.06 3.61 -5.28
CA VAL A 103 -8.38 3.95 -3.89
C VAL A 103 -7.99 5.40 -3.66
N GLU A 104 -8.97 6.25 -3.28
CA GLU A 104 -8.70 7.68 -3.09
C GLU A 104 -7.84 7.94 -1.85
N ASP A 105 -7.19 9.11 -1.84
CA ASP A 105 -6.35 9.54 -0.72
C ASP A 105 -7.25 9.99 0.45
N PRO A 106 -7.15 9.37 1.63
CA PRO A 106 -7.97 9.75 2.77
C PRO A 106 -7.45 10.96 3.54
N TYR A 107 -6.34 11.56 3.15
CA TYR A 107 -5.63 12.58 3.92
C TYR A 107 -6.53 13.76 4.33
N PHE A 108 -7.35 14.27 3.41
CA PHE A 108 -8.22 15.41 3.67
C PHE A 108 -9.67 15.02 3.97
N LEU A 109 -9.96 13.75 4.12
CA LEU A 109 -11.31 13.29 4.37
C LEU A 109 -11.65 13.33 5.86
N PRO A 110 -12.93 13.60 6.21
CA PRO A 110 -13.38 13.41 7.60
C PRO A 110 -13.18 11.96 8.03
N SER A 111 -13.08 11.74 9.34
CA SER A 111 -12.77 10.41 9.89
C SER A 111 -13.68 9.29 9.37
N LYS A 112 -14.99 9.54 9.25
CA LYS A 112 -15.92 8.52 8.74
C LYS A 112 -15.63 8.14 7.29
N GLU A 113 -15.29 9.13 6.47
CA GLU A 113 -14.98 8.90 5.07
C GLU A 113 -13.63 8.21 4.92
N ALA A 114 -12.65 8.62 5.72
CA ALA A 114 -11.34 7.96 5.74
C ALA A 114 -11.47 6.49 6.13
N GLU A 115 -12.35 6.18 7.07
CA GLU A 115 -12.58 4.80 7.50
C GLU A 115 -13.17 3.94 6.39
N LYS A 116 -14.01 4.52 5.54
CA LYS A 116 -14.53 3.82 4.36
C LYS A 116 -13.41 3.44 3.40
N VAL A 117 -12.43 4.33 3.22
CA VAL A 117 -11.25 4.06 2.39
C VAL A 117 -10.44 2.91 2.99
N TYR A 118 -10.21 2.93 4.30
CA TYR A 118 -9.48 1.86 4.97
C TYR A 118 -10.19 0.51 4.83
N ARG A 119 -11.52 0.51 4.95
CA ARG A 119 -12.32 -0.70 4.77
C ARG A 119 -12.24 -1.22 3.34
N GLN A 120 -12.24 -0.32 2.37
CA GLN A 120 -12.07 -0.68 0.96
C GLN A 120 -10.73 -1.39 0.75
N ILE A 121 -9.67 -0.84 1.34
CA ILE A 121 -8.33 -1.46 1.26
C ILE A 121 -8.35 -2.84 1.91
N LYS A 122 -8.96 -2.96 3.09
CA LYS A 122 -9.07 -4.25 3.77
C LYS A 122 -9.73 -5.31 2.90
N GLU A 123 -10.83 -4.95 2.25
CA GLU A 123 -11.56 -5.86 1.38
C GLU A 123 -10.71 -6.27 0.17
N LYS A 124 -10.02 -5.31 -0.45
CA LYS A 124 -9.16 -5.60 -1.60
C LYS A 124 -7.96 -6.46 -1.21
N VAL A 125 -7.39 -6.23 -0.04
CA VAL A 125 -6.29 -7.04 0.48
C VAL A 125 -6.76 -8.48 0.73
N ALA A 126 -7.95 -8.65 1.29
CA ALA A 126 -8.50 -9.99 1.54
C ALA A 126 -8.70 -10.75 0.23
N GLU A 127 -9.22 -10.09 -0.80
CA GLU A 127 -9.34 -10.67 -2.14
C GLU A 127 -7.98 -11.06 -2.71
N LEU A 128 -7.03 -10.14 -2.63
CA LEU A 128 -5.68 -10.38 -3.15
C LEU A 128 -5.03 -11.57 -2.44
N ALA A 129 -5.18 -11.64 -1.12
CA ALA A 129 -4.60 -12.72 -0.33
C ALA A 129 -5.10 -14.10 -0.77
N ARG A 130 -6.37 -14.18 -1.18
CA ARG A 130 -6.96 -15.43 -1.66
C ARG A 130 -6.48 -15.80 -3.06
N SER A 131 -6.06 -14.81 -3.86
CA SER A 131 -5.67 -15.03 -5.25
C SER A 131 -4.18 -15.31 -5.45
N LEU A 132 -3.38 -15.08 -4.43
CA LEU A 132 -1.91 -15.24 -4.55
C LEU A 132 -1.39 -16.58 -4.01
#